data_5f2b75c543836bb2a8ed02d8e351a3bd
#
_entry.id   5f2b75c543836bb2a8ed02d8e351a3bd
#
_cell.length_a   1.000
_cell.length_b   1.000
_cell.length_c   1.000
_cell.angle_alpha   90.00
_cell.angle_beta   90.00
_cell.angle_gamma   90.00
#
_symmetry.space_group_name_H-M   'P 1'
#
loop_
_entity.id
_entity.type
_entity.pdbx_description
1 polymer ?
#
loop_
_entity_poly.entity_id
_entity_poly.type
_entity_poly.pdbx_seq_one_letter_code
_entity_poly.pdbx_strand_id
1 'polypeptide(L)'
;MRVAKLLRVRNDYQERASKRRLSSILRNEVTGMKTSFNIAEKGAGSYRLLAILRWVMVVIFVSFGMQKFTPQSAQGIVQFISNSPFISWLSVFGVRGEAYFLGVVEFGIAALLAAGAFSSVFSAVGSLMGVLTFAVTWSFFFTTPGVVKWSLSTDPIAWNLTGEFLFKDIVLLCVCVVLFLASLPQSVIPSRSG
;
A
#
# COMPACT_ATOMS: atom_id res chain seq x y z
N MET A 1 -57.52 -41.23 -11.60
CA MET A 1 -57.47 -39.91 -10.93
C MET A 1 -56.43 -39.77 -9.83
N ARG A 2 -56.10 -40.83 -9.02
CA ARG A 2 -55.11 -40.78 -7.91
C ARG A 2 -53.65 -40.62 -8.35
N VAL A 3 -53.21 -41.21 -9.48
CA VAL A 3 -51.82 -41.18 -9.96
C VAL A 3 -51.39 -39.76 -10.40
N ALA A 4 -52.27 -39.03 -11.09
CA ALA A 4 -51.98 -37.64 -11.52
C ALA A 4 -51.77 -36.67 -10.33
N LYS A 5 -52.48 -36.90 -9.20
CA LYS A 5 -52.37 -36.13 -7.97
C LYS A 5 -51.02 -36.39 -7.26
N LEU A 6 -50.56 -37.65 -7.25
CA LEU A 6 -49.27 -38.06 -6.66
C LEU A 6 -48.08 -37.47 -7.47
N LEU A 7 -48.17 -37.51 -8.79
CA LEU A 7 -47.14 -36.92 -9.67
C LEU A 7 -47.02 -35.40 -9.50
N ARG A 8 -48.15 -34.71 -9.34
CA ARG A 8 -48.16 -33.26 -9.09
C ARG A 8 -47.52 -32.91 -7.74
N VAL A 9 -47.85 -33.63 -6.67
CA VAL A 9 -47.25 -33.44 -5.33
C VAL A 9 -45.75 -33.71 -5.35
N ARG A 10 -45.31 -34.75 -6.08
CA ARG A 10 -43.88 -35.06 -6.23
C ARG A 10 -43.13 -33.99 -6.97
N ASN A 11 -43.70 -33.42 -8.03
CA ASN A 11 -43.09 -32.29 -8.78
C ASN A 11 -42.98 -31.02 -7.93
N ASP A 12 -44.05 -30.70 -7.20
CA ASP A 12 -44.02 -29.55 -6.27
C ASP A 12 -42.97 -29.69 -5.17
N TYR A 13 -42.76 -30.93 -4.69
CA TYR A 13 -41.72 -31.20 -3.69
C TYR A 13 -40.32 -31.05 -4.26
N GLN A 14 -40.09 -31.54 -5.46
CA GLN A 14 -38.80 -31.42 -6.16
C GLN A 14 -38.49 -29.95 -6.50
N GLU A 15 -39.48 -29.20 -6.93
CA GLU A 15 -39.30 -27.76 -7.22
C GLU A 15 -38.97 -26.94 -5.97
N ARG A 16 -39.66 -27.23 -4.85
CA ARG A 16 -39.37 -26.57 -3.56
C ARG A 16 -37.99 -26.97 -3.02
N ALA A 17 -37.57 -28.21 -3.18
CA ALA A 17 -36.25 -28.69 -2.77
C ALA A 17 -35.15 -28.03 -3.62
N SER A 18 -35.36 -27.92 -4.93
CA SER A 18 -34.45 -27.21 -5.87
C SER A 18 -34.32 -25.75 -5.51
N LYS A 19 -35.44 -25.04 -5.30
CA LYS A 19 -35.43 -23.61 -4.88
C LYS A 19 -34.73 -23.40 -3.53
N ARG A 20 -34.88 -24.28 -2.57
CA ARG A 20 -34.17 -24.21 -1.30
C ARG A 20 -32.68 -24.46 -1.47
N ARG A 21 -32.25 -25.40 -2.31
CA ARG A 21 -30.83 -25.60 -2.64
C ARG A 21 -30.21 -24.37 -3.33
N LEU A 22 -30.92 -23.82 -4.33
CA LEU A 22 -30.46 -22.61 -5.01
C LEU A 22 -30.33 -21.43 -4.04
N SER A 23 -31.32 -21.23 -3.18
CA SER A 23 -31.29 -20.15 -2.19
C SER A 23 -30.18 -20.33 -1.14
N SER A 24 -29.85 -21.57 -0.77
CA SER A 24 -28.73 -21.85 0.14
C SER A 24 -27.37 -21.63 -0.54
N ILE A 25 -27.24 -22.03 -1.81
CA ILE A 25 -26.02 -21.79 -2.61
C ILE A 25 -25.81 -20.29 -2.80
N LEU A 26 -26.84 -19.56 -3.25
CA LEU A 26 -26.78 -18.11 -3.42
C LEU A 26 -26.52 -17.39 -2.09
N ARG A 27 -27.09 -17.86 -0.99
CA ARG A 27 -26.83 -17.30 0.34
C ARG A 27 -25.38 -17.56 0.79
N ASN A 28 -24.83 -18.73 0.49
CA ASN A 28 -23.44 -19.07 0.79
C ASN A 28 -22.47 -18.29 -0.12
N GLU A 29 -22.79 -18.08 -1.39
CA GLU A 29 -21.99 -17.22 -2.27
C GLU A 29 -22.05 -15.74 -1.84
N VAL A 30 -23.23 -15.22 -1.49
CA VAL A 30 -23.38 -13.86 -0.98
C VAL A 30 -22.74 -13.70 0.41
N THR A 31 -22.74 -14.77 1.23
CA THR A 31 -22.05 -14.76 2.54
C THR A 31 -20.55 -14.99 2.40
N GLY A 32 -20.11 -15.75 1.39
CA GLY A 32 -18.69 -15.88 1.02
C GLY A 32 -18.14 -14.63 0.33
N MET A 33 -19.00 -13.83 -0.28
CA MET A 33 -18.69 -12.51 -0.87
C MET A 33 -18.86 -11.34 0.11
N LYS A 34 -19.24 -11.61 1.38
CA LYS A 34 -18.83 -10.73 2.45
C LYS A 34 -17.32 -10.85 2.52
N THR A 35 -16.64 -10.00 1.74
CA THR A 35 -15.25 -9.64 2.00
C THR A 35 -15.22 -9.33 3.49
N SER A 36 -14.76 -10.30 4.28
CA SER A 36 -14.45 -10.08 5.67
C SER A 36 -13.36 -9.03 5.63
N PHE A 37 -13.74 -7.78 5.85
CA PHE A 37 -12.81 -6.70 6.17
C PHE A 37 -12.22 -7.00 7.56
N ASN A 38 -11.67 -8.19 7.71
CA ASN A 38 -10.76 -8.49 8.77
C ASN A 38 -9.53 -7.64 8.47
N ILE A 39 -9.29 -6.67 9.32
CA ILE A 39 -8.03 -5.97 9.36
C ILE A 39 -6.98 -7.07 9.36
N ALA A 40 -6.20 -7.20 8.27
CA ALA A 40 -5.22 -8.28 8.09
C ALA A 40 -4.26 -8.38 9.30
N GLU A 41 -4.13 -7.30 10.03
CA GLU A 41 -3.37 -7.14 11.26
C GLU A 41 -3.91 -7.94 12.45
N LYS A 42 -5.21 -8.25 12.50
CA LYS A 42 -5.80 -9.02 13.62
C LYS A 42 -5.35 -10.48 13.68
N GLY A 43 -4.89 -11.04 12.57
CA GLY A 43 -4.42 -12.42 12.48
C GLY A 43 -2.93 -12.61 12.74
N ALA A 44 -2.12 -11.55 12.71
CA ALA A 44 -0.69 -11.61 12.96
C ALA A 44 -0.42 -11.31 14.44
N GLY A 45 0.33 -12.15 15.13
CA GLY A 45 0.70 -11.98 16.55
C GLY A 45 1.44 -10.69 16.89
N SER A 46 1.69 -9.82 15.92
CA SER A 46 2.37 -8.52 16.01
C SER A 46 1.45 -7.34 15.70
N TYR A 47 0.14 -7.48 15.89
CA TYR A 47 -0.84 -6.41 15.60
C TYR A 47 -0.44 -5.04 16.16
N ARG A 48 0.04 -4.97 17.42
CA ARG A 48 0.46 -3.71 18.05
C ARG A 48 1.67 -3.09 17.34
N LEU A 49 2.62 -3.92 16.93
CA LEU A 49 3.81 -3.44 16.22
C LEU A 49 3.45 -2.87 14.85
N LEU A 50 2.61 -3.57 14.10
CA LEU A 50 2.13 -3.09 12.79
C LEU A 50 1.33 -1.78 12.92
N ALA A 51 0.51 -1.65 13.97
CA ALA A 51 -0.20 -0.41 14.26
C ALA A 51 0.78 0.74 14.59
N ILE A 52 1.80 0.49 15.40
CA ILE A 52 2.84 1.49 15.71
C ILE A 52 3.57 1.91 14.42
N LEU A 53 4.02 0.95 13.62
CA LEU A 53 4.71 1.24 12.36
C LEU A 53 3.83 2.07 11.40
N ARG A 54 2.54 1.76 11.31
CA ARG A 54 1.59 2.55 10.52
C ARG A 54 1.51 3.99 10.99
N TRP A 55 1.31 4.23 12.28
CA TRP A 55 1.20 5.59 12.82
C TRP A 55 2.50 6.37 12.70
N VAL A 56 3.65 5.72 12.87
CA VAL A 56 4.95 6.32 12.60
C VAL A 56 5.03 6.77 11.13
N MET A 57 4.60 5.92 10.19
CA MET A 57 4.58 6.29 8.76
C MET A 57 3.63 7.45 8.47
N VAL A 58 2.45 7.50 9.13
CA VAL A 58 1.53 8.65 9.01
C VAL A 58 2.24 9.94 9.43
N VAL A 59 2.91 9.94 10.59
CA VAL A 59 3.64 11.12 11.09
C VAL A 59 4.75 11.52 10.11
N ILE A 60 5.50 10.56 9.57
CA ILE A 60 6.57 10.81 8.60
C ILE A 60 6.01 11.47 7.33
N PHE A 61 4.96 10.90 6.73
CA PHE A 61 4.36 11.46 5.51
C PHE A 61 3.72 12.82 5.75
N VAL A 62 3.08 13.06 6.89
CA VAL A 62 2.57 14.39 7.25
C VAL A 62 3.73 15.38 7.37
N SER A 63 4.81 15.01 8.05
CA SER A 63 5.98 15.89 8.25
C SER A 63 6.66 16.23 6.92
N PHE A 64 6.87 15.25 6.06
CA PHE A 64 7.47 15.46 4.74
C PHE A 64 6.55 16.28 3.83
N GLY A 65 5.24 15.96 3.84
CA GLY A 65 4.27 16.74 3.09
C GLY A 65 4.25 18.21 3.50
N MET A 66 4.25 18.50 4.80
CA MET A 66 4.31 19.89 5.29
C MET A 66 5.57 20.62 4.81
N GLN A 67 6.72 19.96 4.81
CA GLN A 67 7.99 20.56 4.35
C GLN A 67 7.93 20.96 2.87
N LYS A 68 7.21 20.23 2.02
CA LYS A 68 7.11 20.53 0.58
C LYS A 68 6.48 21.91 0.28
N PHE A 69 5.74 22.46 1.23
CA PHE A 69 5.15 23.79 1.10
C PHE A 69 6.09 24.93 1.51
N THR A 70 7.32 24.63 1.94
CA THR A 70 8.34 25.63 2.27
C THR A 70 9.20 25.96 1.05
N PRO A 71 9.61 27.23 0.86
CA PRO A 71 10.47 27.62 -0.27
C PRO A 71 11.82 26.89 -0.30
N GLN A 72 12.41 26.64 0.87
CA GLN A 72 13.68 25.93 0.99
C GLN A 72 13.58 24.48 0.49
N SER A 73 12.53 23.78 0.90
CA SER A 73 12.31 22.41 0.45
C SER A 73 12.05 22.33 -1.04
N ALA A 74 11.26 23.27 -1.59
CA ALA A 74 10.99 23.32 -3.02
C ALA A 74 12.27 23.45 -3.85
N GLN A 75 13.19 24.33 -3.45
CA GLN A 75 14.50 24.46 -4.12
C GLN A 75 15.39 23.23 -3.92
N GLY A 76 15.37 22.63 -2.74
CA GLY A 76 16.18 21.46 -2.40
C GLY A 76 15.85 20.21 -3.20
N ILE A 77 14.59 20.04 -3.64
CA ILE A 77 14.17 18.82 -4.37
C ILE A 77 14.35 18.89 -5.89
N VAL A 78 14.53 20.11 -6.47
CA VAL A 78 14.64 20.31 -7.92
C VAL A 78 15.71 19.41 -8.55
N GLN A 79 16.89 19.35 -7.94
CA GLN A 79 18.00 18.54 -8.45
C GLN A 79 17.68 17.04 -8.46
N PHE A 80 16.86 16.55 -7.54
CA PHE A 80 16.45 15.15 -7.50
C PHE A 80 15.41 14.85 -8.56
N ILE A 81 14.43 15.72 -8.72
CA ILE A 81 13.36 15.59 -9.71
C ILE A 81 13.95 15.64 -11.12
N SER A 82 14.75 16.66 -11.43
CA SER A 82 15.32 16.85 -12.78
C SER A 82 16.23 15.71 -13.24
N ASN A 83 16.90 15.01 -12.30
CA ASN A 83 17.75 13.86 -12.60
C ASN A 83 17.05 12.49 -12.47
N SER A 84 15.76 12.49 -12.12
CA SER A 84 15.01 11.24 -11.94
C SER A 84 14.38 10.76 -13.24
N PRO A 85 14.61 9.52 -13.68
CA PRO A 85 13.95 8.96 -14.85
C PRO A 85 12.43 8.73 -14.62
N PHE A 86 11.98 8.71 -13.36
CA PHE A 86 10.60 8.40 -13.01
C PHE A 86 9.70 9.62 -12.88
N ILE A 87 10.23 10.73 -12.38
CA ILE A 87 9.43 11.91 -12.01
C ILE A 87 9.94 13.23 -12.61
N SER A 88 10.93 13.21 -13.52
CA SER A 88 11.44 14.43 -14.17
C SER A 88 10.35 15.22 -14.93
N TRP A 89 9.30 14.56 -15.37
CA TRP A 89 8.14 15.20 -16.01
C TRP A 89 7.42 16.21 -15.10
N LEU A 90 7.56 16.11 -13.77
CA LEU A 90 7.00 17.09 -12.83
C LEU A 90 7.58 18.49 -13.02
N SER A 91 8.77 18.62 -13.60
CA SER A 91 9.40 19.92 -13.88
C SER A 91 8.55 20.86 -14.75
N VAL A 92 7.56 20.31 -15.48
CA VAL A 92 6.57 21.08 -16.22
C VAL A 92 5.76 22.04 -15.32
N PHE A 93 5.56 21.70 -14.04
CA PHE A 93 4.83 22.51 -13.08
C PHE A 93 5.69 23.62 -12.43
N GLY A 94 6.99 23.64 -12.73
CA GLY A 94 7.96 24.54 -12.13
C GLY A 94 8.26 24.20 -10.66
N VAL A 95 9.29 24.84 -10.11
CA VAL A 95 9.87 24.52 -8.80
C VAL A 95 8.85 24.40 -7.66
N ARG A 96 7.91 25.34 -7.58
CA ARG A 96 6.87 25.30 -6.54
C ARG A 96 5.78 24.27 -6.83
N GLY A 97 5.39 24.13 -8.11
CA GLY A 97 4.34 23.22 -8.52
C GLY A 97 4.73 21.77 -8.30
N GLU A 98 5.96 21.37 -8.64
CA GLU A 98 6.46 20.03 -8.38
C GLU A 98 6.51 19.70 -6.88
N ALA A 99 6.97 20.66 -6.05
CA ALA A 99 6.99 20.48 -4.61
C ALA A 99 5.56 20.31 -4.02
N TYR A 100 4.64 21.16 -4.43
CA TYR A 100 3.25 21.10 -3.97
C TYR A 100 2.56 19.80 -4.40
N PHE A 101 2.82 19.35 -5.63
CA PHE A 101 2.29 18.07 -6.10
C PHE A 101 2.75 16.92 -5.20
N LEU A 102 4.05 16.85 -4.90
CA LEU A 102 4.60 15.83 -4.01
C LEU A 102 4.02 15.95 -2.60
N GLY A 103 3.90 17.16 -2.06
CA GLY A 103 3.30 17.37 -0.74
C GLY A 103 1.84 16.88 -0.65
N VAL A 104 1.04 17.13 -1.70
CA VAL A 104 -0.34 16.63 -1.77
C VAL A 104 -0.38 15.10 -1.84
N VAL A 105 0.52 14.48 -2.63
CA VAL A 105 0.65 13.02 -2.69
C VAL A 105 1.02 12.45 -1.32
N GLU A 106 1.99 13.04 -0.62
CA GLU A 106 2.42 12.62 0.71
C GLU A 106 1.27 12.71 1.75
N PHE A 107 0.48 13.79 1.73
CA PHE A 107 -0.72 13.90 2.57
C PHE A 107 -1.78 12.87 2.20
N GLY A 108 -1.96 12.58 0.91
CA GLY A 108 -2.85 11.53 0.44
C GLY A 108 -2.45 10.15 0.98
N ILE A 109 -1.16 9.83 0.96
CA ILE A 109 -0.62 8.59 1.54
C ILE A 109 -0.86 8.55 3.05
N ALA A 110 -0.57 9.65 3.76
CA ALA A 110 -0.81 9.72 5.19
C ALA A 110 -2.29 9.48 5.53
N ALA A 111 -3.21 10.10 4.79
CA ALA A 111 -4.64 9.91 4.97
C ALA A 111 -5.09 8.47 4.70
N LEU A 112 -4.57 7.84 3.64
CA LEU A 112 -4.86 6.44 3.31
C LEU A 112 -4.31 5.48 4.38
N LEU A 113 -3.10 5.71 4.89
CA LEU A 113 -2.52 4.92 5.96
C LEU A 113 -3.31 5.08 7.26
N ALA A 114 -3.75 6.30 7.61
CA ALA A 114 -4.59 6.54 8.78
C ALA A 114 -5.96 5.84 8.65
N ALA A 115 -6.61 5.97 7.48
CA ALA A 115 -7.86 5.26 7.17
C ALA A 115 -7.66 3.73 7.13
N GLY A 116 -6.44 3.29 6.86
CA GLY A 116 -6.01 1.88 6.90
C GLY A 116 -6.13 1.24 8.28
N ALA A 117 -6.23 2.03 9.37
CA ALA A 117 -6.55 1.51 10.69
C ALA A 117 -7.96 0.88 10.75
N PHE A 118 -8.85 1.28 9.84
CA PHE A 118 -10.25 0.83 9.80
C PHE A 118 -10.54 -0.09 8.59
N SER A 119 -9.67 -0.08 7.55
CA SER A 119 -9.90 -0.81 6.31
C SER A 119 -8.60 -1.32 5.71
N SER A 120 -8.53 -2.64 5.44
CA SER A 120 -7.37 -3.27 4.80
C SER A 120 -7.11 -2.75 3.38
N VAL A 121 -8.15 -2.33 2.66
CA VAL A 121 -8.00 -1.77 1.31
C VAL A 121 -7.25 -0.44 1.36
N PHE A 122 -7.67 0.49 2.25
CA PHE A 122 -6.97 1.76 2.41
C PHE A 122 -5.53 1.55 2.90
N SER A 123 -5.32 0.58 3.80
CA SER A 123 -3.99 0.19 4.24
C SER A 123 -3.13 -0.31 3.07
N ALA A 124 -3.66 -1.20 2.22
CA ALA A 124 -2.94 -1.74 1.07
C ALA A 124 -2.61 -0.63 0.04
N VAL A 125 -3.58 0.22 -0.29
CA VAL A 125 -3.36 1.32 -1.26
C VAL A 125 -2.36 2.33 -0.70
N GLY A 126 -2.54 2.78 0.55
CA GLY A 126 -1.64 3.76 1.18
C GLY A 126 -0.21 3.24 1.31
N SER A 127 -0.03 1.98 1.73
CA SER A 127 1.30 1.37 1.84
C SER A 127 1.94 1.10 0.47
N LEU A 128 1.18 0.71 -0.54
CA LEU A 128 1.69 0.57 -1.91
C LEU A 128 2.16 1.91 -2.48
N MET A 129 1.38 2.99 -2.30
CA MET A 129 1.82 4.33 -2.69
C MET A 129 3.08 4.74 -1.93
N GLY A 130 3.18 4.42 -0.63
CA GLY A 130 4.39 4.62 0.15
C GLY A 130 5.59 3.85 -0.39
N VAL A 131 5.42 2.58 -0.79
CA VAL A 131 6.45 1.78 -1.46
C VAL A 131 6.94 2.47 -2.72
N LEU A 132 6.03 2.93 -3.58
CA LEU A 132 6.39 3.63 -4.82
C LEU A 132 7.14 4.93 -4.54
N THR A 133 6.67 5.71 -3.56
CA THR A 133 7.32 6.97 -3.17
C THR A 133 8.75 6.73 -2.68
N PHE A 134 8.95 5.81 -1.71
CA PHE A 134 10.29 5.54 -1.20
C PHE A 134 11.19 4.80 -2.19
N ALA A 135 10.65 4.01 -3.10
CA ALA A 135 11.43 3.44 -4.20
C ALA A 135 11.97 4.53 -5.14
N VAL A 136 11.16 5.54 -5.46
CA VAL A 136 11.59 6.69 -6.26
C VAL A 136 12.60 7.52 -5.50
N THR A 137 12.36 7.88 -4.22
CA THR A 137 13.32 8.68 -3.45
C THR A 137 14.63 7.93 -3.22
N TRP A 138 14.59 6.62 -2.97
CA TRP A 138 15.79 5.82 -2.86
C TRP A 138 16.58 5.75 -4.17
N SER A 139 15.91 5.79 -5.33
CA SER A 139 16.58 5.83 -6.63
C SER A 139 17.43 7.09 -6.82
N PHE A 140 17.09 8.20 -6.15
CA PHE A 140 17.89 9.45 -6.20
C PHE A 140 19.32 9.26 -5.70
N PHE A 141 19.54 8.29 -4.83
CA PHE A 141 20.88 7.90 -4.41
C PHE A 141 21.79 7.52 -5.58
N PHE A 142 21.23 6.95 -6.64
CA PHE A 142 21.97 6.51 -7.83
C PHE A 142 21.88 7.50 -8.99
N THR A 143 20.78 8.25 -9.09
CA THR A 143 20.49 9.09 -10.27
C THR A 143 20.93 10.53 -10.10
N THR A 144 21.10 11.01 -8.85
CA THR A 144 21.47 12.41 -8.61
C THR A 144 22.97 12.58 -8.59
N PRO A 145 23.55 13.42 -9.47
CA PRO A 145 24.98 13.68 -9.51
C PRO A 145 25.51 14.24 -8.18
N GLY A 146 26.67 13.75 -7.75
CA GLY A 146 27.36 14.25 -6.56
C GLY A 146 26.85 13.74 -5.22
N VAL A 147 25.78 12.92 -5.17
CA VAL A 147 25.30 12.28 -3.96
C VAL A 147 26.27 11.17 -3.53
N VAL A 148 26.69 10.34 -4.47
CA VAL A 148 27.69 9.30 -4.28
C VAL A 148 28.89 9.55 -5.19
N LYS A 149 30.09 9.47 -4.62
CA LYS A 149 31.35 9.47 -5.36
C LYS A 149 31.89 8.05 -5.42
N TRP A 150 31.85 7.45 -6.59
CA TRP A 150 32.41 6.14 -6.84
C TRP A 150 33.92 6.30 -7.12
N SER A 151 34.76 6.08 -6.12
CA SER A 151 36.21 6.14 -6.26
C SER A 151 36.82 4.87 -5.68
N LEU A 152 37.52 4.11 -6.54
CA LEU A 152 38.19 2.84 -6.14
C LEU A 152 39.54 3.06 -5.45
N SER A 153 40.08 4.29 -5.41
CA SER A 153 41.46 4.54 -5.01
C SER A 153 41.67 4.90 -3.56
N THR A 154 40.71 5.57 -2.92
CA THR A 154 40.85 6.03 -1.54
C THR A 154 39.65 5.70 -0.65
N ASP A 155 38.44 5.91 -1.17
CA ASP A 155 37.20 5.57 -0.51
C ASP A 155 36.27 4.87 -1.53
N PRO A 156 36.10 3.56 -1.45
CA PRO A 156 35.32 2.80 -2.44
C PRO A 156 33.86 3.23 -2.47
N ILE A 157 33.33 3.78 -1.38
CA ILE A 157 31.99 4.33 -1.33
C ILE A 157 32.04 5.59 -0.44
N ALA A 158 32.14 6.78 -1.05
CA ALA A 158 32.00 8.03 -0.36
C ALA A 158 30.66 8.70 -0.75
N TRP A 159 29.83 9.00 0.22
CA TRP A 159 28.61 9.77 0.06
C TRP A 159 28.59 10.99 0.95
N ASN A 160 27.80 12.00 0.58
CA ASN A 160 27.58 13.18 1.38
C ASN A 160 26.38 12.99 2.34
N LEU A 161 26.09 14.00 3.18
CA LEU A 161 24.91 13.97 4.09
C LEU A 161 23.60 13.65 3.36
N THR A 162 23.42 14.12 2.14
CA THR A 162 22.25 13.82 1.32
C THR A 162 22.22 12.34 0.95
N GLY A 163 23.36 11.76 0.61
CA GLY A 163 23.47 10.31 0.35
C GLY A 163 23.14 9.47 1.57
N GLU A 164 23.62 9.86 2.76
CA GLU A 164 23.25 9.19 4.01
C GLU A 164 21.76 9.26 4.28
N PHE A 165 21.13 10.42 4.02
CA PHE A 165 19.70 10.59 4.18
C PHE A 165 18.90 9.70 3.20
N LEU A 166 19.24 9.73 1.92
CA LEU A 166 18.58 8.91 0.90
C LEU A 166 18.77 7.40 1.13
N PHE A 167 19.95 7.02 1.62
CA PHE A 167 20.19 5.60 1.94
C PHE A 167 19.26 5.09 3.03
N LYS A 168 18.94 5.91 4.03
CA LYS A 168 18.01 5.55 5.11
C LYS A 168 16.57 5.33 4.64
N ASP A 169 16.19 5.89 3.49
CA ASP A 169 14.86 5.70 2.91
C ASP A 169 14.56 4.23 2.58
N ILE A 170 15.59 3.37 2.45
CA ILE A 170 15.41 1.93 2.32
C ILE A 170 14.67 1.32 3.53
N VAL A 171 14.88 1.86 4.73
CA VAL A 171 14.18 1.39 5.94
C VAL A 171 12.69 1.73 5.85
N LEU A 172 12.36 2.95 5.39
CA LEU A 172 10.98 3.40 5.22
C LEU A 172 10.30 2.61 4.10
N LEU A 173 11.02 2.30 3.03
CA LEU A 173 10.58 1.41 1.97
C LEU A 173 10.21 0.03 2.54
N CYS A 174 11.09 -0.59 3.32
CA CYS A 174 10.84 -1.89 3.96
C CYS A 174 9.61 -1.85 4.87
N VAL A 175 9.44 -0.79 5.66
CA VAL A 175 8.25 -0.63 6.52
C VAL A 175 6.98 -0.57 5.66
N CYS A 176 6.97 0.19 4.56
CA CYS A 176 5.83 0.23 3.65
C CYS A 176 5.54 -1.13 3.02
N VAL A 177 6.57 -1.89 2.63
CA VAL A 177 6.42 -3.26 2.10
C VAL A 177 5.79 -4.17 3.16
N VAL A 178 6.25 -4.11 4.41
CA VAL A 178 5.68 -4.92 5.50
C VAL A 178 4.20 -4.56 5.73
N LEU A 179 3.85 -3.28 5.77
CA LEU A 179 2.46 -2.83 5.92
C LEU A 179 1.60 -3.25 4.72
N PHE A 180 2.14 -3.22 3.51
CA PHE A 180 1.46 -3.68 2.31
C PHE A 180 1.16 -5.17 2.38
N LEU A 181 2.17 -5.99 2.65
CA LEU A 181 2.01 -7.45 2.75
C LEU A 181 1.05 -7.84 3.87
N ALA A 182 1.11 -7.16 5.02
CA ALA A 182 0.19 -7.37 6.13
C ALA A 182 -1.26 -6.96 5.80
N SER A 183 -1.46 -6.11 4.80
CA SER A 183 -2.79 -5.65 4.36
C SER A 183 -3.43 -6.56 3.31
N LEU A 184 -2.66 -7.46 2.70
CA LEU A 184 -3.17 -8.41 1.72
C LEU A 184 -4.00 -9.49 2.40
N PRO A 185 -5.09 -9.97 1.77
CA PRO A 185 -5.84 -11.11 2.28
C PRO A 185 -4.90 -12.33 2.32
N GLN A 186 -4.74 -12.91 3.50
CA GLN A 186 -4.03 -14.17 3.64
C GLN A 186 -4.86 -15.24 2.91
N SER A 187 -4.44 -15.63 1.71
CA SER A 187 -4.89 -16.87 1.12
C SER A 187 -4.54 -17.98 2.13
N VAL A 188 -5.57 -18.68 2.60
CA VAL A 188 -5.41 -19.84 3.48
C VAL A 188 -4.49 -20.82 2.76
N ILE A 189 -3.22 -20.83 3.13
CA ILE A 189 -2.31 -21.89 2.70
C ILE A 189 -2.86 -23.14 3.34
N PRO A 190 -3.35 -24.13 2.57
CA PRO A 190 -3.82 -25.38 3.18
C PRO A 190 -2.65 -25.93 3.98
N SER A 191 -2.85 -26.05 5.31
CA SER A 191 -1.90 -26.72 6.18
C SER A 191 -1.63 -28.10 5.58
N ARG A 192 -0.41 -28.32 5.09
CA ARG A 192 0.07 -29.65 4.79
C ARG A 192 -0.01 -30.44 6.09
N SER A 193 -1.08 -31.18 6.26
CA SER A 193 -1.12 -32.27 7.23
C SER A 193 -0.09 -33.30 6.78
N GLY A 194 1.06 -33.27 7.43
CA GLY A 194 2.03 -34.37 7.42
C GLY A 194 1.55 -35.47 8.38
#